data_790d1a4721b1298045dfac09f35a6a48
#
_entry.id   790d1a4721b1298045dfac09f35a6a48
#
_cell.length_a   1.000
_cell.length_b   1.000
_cell.length_c   1.000
_cell.angle_alpha   90.00
_cell.angle_beta   90.00
_cell.angle_gamma   90.00
#
_symmetry.space_group_name_H-M   'P 1'
#
loop_
_entity.id
_entity.type
_entity.pdbx_description
1 polymer ?
#
loop_
_entity_poly.entity_id
_entity_poly.type
_entity_poly.pdbx_seq_one_letter_code
_entity_poly.pdbx_strand_id
1 'polypeptide(L)'
;MWFQIVVEKFLAGVGGRYSDADIDAGLAIHDSLYRGHGWFADGQERAYDHYVGWAFQVYPQLLQLMAPEDPRVKARAALDGERLADFLDDAVHLVGADGAPLVQGRSLIYRFAAAAPFWAGQFAGHTRLTPGVTRRAASGILKYFLDRGAHNADGLLTIGFHSEFPGMKQSYSGAGSPYWAAKGMMGLALPADHPVWTAVEEPLPVESGDTQRFIAAPGWQVDGTVSDGVVRIRNHGTDHANAGVRVADSPLYARLGYSTATFPDLAAESVDNAVAFADADGRLTHRTGFEFLGHFRQDGVQVGASRFTAHWIDVDPDGGPDHGSGAAGTATPGPEVLVASVTRGAVELRLVRVRNAARSRARLRIGGWPADTAAGLASEVLPVEWGGVLDDAGTWHREAPHPVGEHLAIPWIGTAGAVADGDYAAVVVLSGSGPLAEACGARFGANGRFAFADGATIDVDSVFAQLNPA
;
A
#
# COMPACT_ATOMS: atom_id res chain seq x y z
N MET A 1 -11.03 -20.27 0.11
CA MET A 1 -10.54 -20.84 -1.15
C MET A 1 -9.23 -21.61 -0.95
N TRP A 2 -8.04 -20.96 -0.90
CA TRP A 2 -6.76 -21.69 -0.83
C TRP A 2 -6.59 -22.62 0.37
N PHE A 3 -7.03 -22.22 1.56
CA PHE A 3 -7.00 -23.12 2.74
C PHE A 3 -7.81 -24.38 2.50
N GLN A 4 -8.98 -24.27 1.85
CA GLN A 4 -9.81 -25.42 1.50
C GLN A 4 -9.08 -26.32 0.50
N ILE A 5 -8.53 -25.80 -0.60
CA ILE A 5 -7.79 -26.57 -1.60
C ILE A 5 -6.64 -27.37 -0.96
N VAL A 6 -5.86 -26.72 -0.08
CA VAL A 6 -4.73 -27.38 0.61
C VAL A 6 -5.22 -28.50 1.52
N VAL A 7 -6.29 -28.28 2.27
CA VAL A 7 -6.90 -29.29 3.16
C VAL A 7 -7.43 -30.48 2.34
N GLU A 8 -8.17 -30.23 1.26
CA GLU A 8 -8.70 -31.28 0.39
C GLU A 8 -7.56 -32.11 -0.23
N LYS A 9 -6.50 -31.46 -0.69
CA LYS A 9 -5.33 -32.16 -1.24
C LYS A 9 -4.55 -32.94 -0.20
N PHE A 10 -4.41 -32.44 1.01
CA PHE A 10 -3.83 -33.17 2.12
C PHE A 10 -4.65 -34.43 2.44
N LEU A 11 -5.96 -34.28 2.58
CA LEU A 11 -6.86 -35.41 2.83
C LEU A 11 -6.79 -36.48 1.75
N ALA A 12 -6.76 -36.09 0.46
CA ALA A 12 -6.56 -36.98 -0.65
C ALA A 12 -5.25 -37.78 -0.52
N GLY A 13 -4.16 -37.11 -0.14
CA GLY A 13 -2.82 -37.69 0.02
C GLY A 13 -2.71 -38.74 1.14
N VAL A 14 -3.52 -38.61 2.20
CA VAL A 14 -3.54 -39.53 3.36
C VAL A 14 -4.70 -40.53 3.33
N GLY A 15 -5.47 -40.59 2.22
CA GLY A 15 -6.60 -41.51 2.07
C GLY A 15 -7.84 -41.10 2.85
N GLY A 16 -7.94 -39.80 3.25
CA GLY A 16 -9.10 -39.22 3.88
C GLY A 16 -10.22 -38.88 2.88
N ARG A 17 -11.37 -38.53 3.39
CA ARG A 17 -12.50 -38.07 2.57
C ARG A 17 -12.22 -36.66 2.06
N TYR A 18 -12.28 -36.43 0.77
CA TYR A 18 -12.05 -35.15 0.12
C TYR A 18 -13.06 -34.91 -1.03
N SER A 19 -13.09 -33.71 -1.58
CA SER A 19 -13.98 -33.29 -2.66
C SER A 19 -13.19 -32.69 -3.83
N ASP A 20 -13.17 -33.40 -4.96
CA ASP A 20 -12.62 -32.87 -6.21
C ASP A 20 -13.39 -31.63 -6.69
N ALA A 21 -14.71 -31.61 -6.50
CA ALA A 21 -15.55 -30.46 -6.89
C ALA A 21 -15.18 -29.19 -6.12
N ASP A 22 -14.80 -29.28 -4.85
CA ASP A 22 -14.38 -28.14 -4.04
C ASP A 22 -13.00 -27.63 -4.48
N ILE A 23 -12.10 -28.54 -4.88
CA ILE A 23 -10.81 -28.17 -5.45
C ILE A 23 -11.00 -27.41 -6.76
N ASP A 24 -11.82 -27.94 -7.67
CA ASP A 24 -12.09 -27.31 -8.98
C ASP A 24 -12.77 -25.94 -8.81
N ALA A 25 -13.76 -25.83 -7.93
CA ALA A 25 -14.42 -24.56 -7.60
C ALA A 25 -13.42 -23.54 -7.01
N GLY A 26 -12.55 -24.00 -6.11
CA GLY A 26 -11.54 -23.14 -5.50
C GLY A 26 -10.52 -22.62 -6.52
N LEU A 27 -10.07 -23.45 -7.46
CA LEU A 27 -9.15 -23.06 -8.53
C LEU A 27 -9.83 -22.07 -9.50
N ALA A 28 -11.10 -22.31 -9.85
CA ALA A 28 -11.88 -21.38 -10.69
C ALA A 28 -12.04 -20.00 -10.02
N ILE A 29 -12.31 -19.96 -8.71
CA ILE A 29 -12.35 -18.70 -7.95
C ILE A 29 -11.00 -17.99 -8.01
N HIS A 30 -9.89 -18.71 -7.76
CA HIS A 30 -8.54 -18.12 -7.84
C HIS A 30 -8.31 -17.47 -9.21
N ASP A 31 -8.61 -18.16 -10.30
CA ASP A 31 -8.40 -17.62 -11.65
C ASP A 31 -9.31 -16.41 -11.94
N SER A 32 -10.54 -16.38 -11.39
CA SER A 32 -11.46 -15.25 -11.54
C SER A 32 -10.98 -13.96 -10.86
N LEU A 33 -10.09 -14.07 -9.89
CA LEU A 33 -9.53 -12.95 -9.14
C LEU A 33 -8.24 -12.36 -9.78
N TYR A 34 -7.73 -12.97 -10.85
CA TYR A 34 -6.55 -12.48 -11.56
C TYR A 34 -6.82 -11.13 -12.25
N ARG A 35 -5.87 -10.19 -12.10
CA ARG A 35 -5.98 -8.81 -12.62
C ARG A 35 -4.82 -8.41 -13.54
N GLY A 36 -4.01 -9.37 -13.96
CA GLY A 36 -2.86 -9.15 -14.84
C GLY A 36 -1.55 -8.92 -14.09
N HIS A 37 -0.43 -9.12 -14.82
CA HIS A 37 0.93 -8.88 -14.33
C HIS A 37 1.25 -9.54 -12.97
N GLY A 38 0.75 -10.75 -12.74
CA GLY A 38 0.96 -11.47 -11.49
C GLY A 38 0.07 -11.02 -10.32
N TRP A 39 -0.81 -10.04 -10.48
CA TRP A 39 -1.63 -9.51 -9.41
C TRP A 39 -3.03 -10.15 -9.36
N PHE A 40 -3.49 -10.41 -8.14
CA PHE A 40 -4.83 -10.89 -7.82
C PHE A 40 -5.54 -9.90 -6.89
N ALA A 41 -6.84 -9.71 -7.08
CA ALA A 41 -7.64 -9.03 -6.06
C ALA A 41 -7.96 -10.01 -4.92
N ASP A 42 -7.87 -9.56 -3.66
CA ASP A 42 -8.29 -10.36 -2.51
C ASP A 42 -9.79 -10.19 -2.27
N GLY A 43 -10.58 -10.85 -3.10
CA GLY A 43 -12.04 -10.76 -3.14
C GLY A 43 -12.53 -10.08 -4.42
N GLN A 44 -13.79 -9.70 -4.43
CA GLN A 44 -14.43 -9.01 -5.57
C GLN A 44 -14.13 -7.50 -5.55
N GLU A 45 -13.73 -6.99 -4.41
CA GLU A 45 -13.35 -5.62 -4.15
C GLU A 45 -11.97 -5.31 -4.73
N ARG A 46 -11.59 -4.03 -4.70
CA ARG A 46 -10.25 -3.57 -5.09
C ARG A 46 -9.27 -3.70 -3.92
N ALA A 47 -9.09 -4.92 -3.44
CA ALA A 47 -8.22 -5.25 -2.32
C ALA A 47 -6.91 -5.84 -2.85
N TYR A 48 -5.83 -5.05 -2.77
CA TYR A 48 -4.48 -5.48 -3.11
C TYR A 48 -3.59 -5.22 -1.91
N ASP A 49 -2.90 -6.26 -1.44
CA ASP A 49 -2.06 -6.24 -0.27
C ASP A 49 -1.09 -7.42 -0.27
N HIS A 50 -0.45 -7.69 0.84
CA HIS A 50 0.49 -8.79 0.98
C HIS A 50 -0.13 -10.20 0.79
N TYR A 51 -1.48 -10.35 0.87
CA TYR A 51 -2.14 -11.62 0.55
C TYR A 51 -1.87 -12.07 -0.89
N VAL A 52 -1.68 -11.13 -1.81
CA VAL A 52 -1.26 -11.48 -3.18
C VAL A 52 0.02 -12.30 -3.13
N GLY A 53 1.03 -11.86 -2.39
CA GLY A 53 2.29 -12.57 -2.23
C GLY A 53 2.15 -13.85 -1.42
N TRP A 54 1.82 -13.73 -0.12
CA TRP A 54 1.90 -14.86 0.80
C TRP A 54 0.76 -15.88 0.70
N ALA A 55 -0.26 -15.63 -0.10
CA ALA A 55 -1.35 -16.58 -0.34
C ALA A 55 -1.54 -16.88 -1.84
N PHE A 56 -1.93 -15.89 -2.65
CA PHE A 56 -2.29 -16.14 -4.05
C PHE A 56 -1.11 -16.62 -4.88
N GLN A 57 0.11 -16.21 -4.58
CA GLN A 57 1.31 -16.65 -5.28
C GLN A 57 1.98 -17.86 -4.61
N VAL A 58 1.95 -17.96 -3.29
CA VAL A 58 2.63 -19.06 -2.57
C VAL A 58 1.86 -20.38 -2.66
N TYR A 59 0.54 -20.37 -2.48
CA TYR A 59 -0.23 -21.62 -2.44
C TYR A 59 -0.27 -22.40 -3.76
N PRO A 60 -0.33 -21.79 -4.95
CA PRO A 60 -0.15 -22.53 -6.20
C PRO A 60 1.16 -23.32 -6.25
N GLN A 61 2.25 -22.73 -5.77
CA GLN A 61 3.56 -23.41 -5.75
C GLN A 61 3.61 -24.54 -4.72
N LEU A 62 3.01 -24.33 -3.54
CA LEU A 62 2.87 -25.40 -2.54
C LEU A 62 2.01 -26.56 -3.07
N LEU A 63 0.96 -26.26 -3.81
CA LEU A 63 0.12 -27.27 -4.43
C LEU A 63 0.90 -28.14 -5.41
N GLN A 64 1.82 -27.55 -6.17
CA GLN A 64 2.71 -28.30 -7.07
C GLN A 64 3.62 -29.26 -6.29
N LEU A 65 4.12 -28.84 -5.12
CA LEU A 65 4.94 -29.70 -4.26
C LEU A 65 4.11 -30.82 -3.61
N MET A 66 2.87 -30.54 -3.20
CA MET A 66 1.99 -31.50 -2.53
C MET A 66 1.40 -32.55 -3.47
N ALA A 67 1.11 -32.18 -4.71
CA ALA A 67 0.40 -33.05 -5.65
C ALA A 67 0.97 -32.92 -7.09
N PRO A 68 2.27 -33.19 -7.32
CA PRO A 68 2.91 -32.95 -8.60
C PRO A 68 2.31 -33.82 -9.74
N GLU A 69 1.67 -34.94 -9.40
CA GLU A 69 1.07 -35.85 -10.38
C GLU A 69 -0.40 -35.52 -10.71
N ASP A 70 -1.04 -34.63 -9.97
CA ASP A 70 -2.42 -34.22 -10.25
C ASP A 70 -2.52 -33.50 -11.62
N PRO A 71 -3.40 -33.96 -12.54
CA PRO A 71 -3.53 -33.36 -13.86
C PRO A 71 -3.86 -31.87 -13.84
N ARG A 72 -4.65 -31.41 -12.87
CA ARG A 72 -5.01 -29.99 -12.69
C ARG A 72 -3.77 -29.15 -12.33
N VAL A 73 -2.92 -29.69 -11.46
CA VAL A 73 -1.68 -29.04 -11.02
C VAL A 73 -0.70 -28.97 -12.19
N LYS A 74 -0.52 -30.07 -12.93
CA LYS A 74 0.33 -30.08 -14.13
C LYS A 74 -0.12 -29.11 -15.19
N ALA A 75 -1.41 -29.02 -15.43
CA ALA A 75 -1.98 -28.15 -16.47
C ALA A 75 -1.76 -26.65 -16.18
N ARG A 76 -1.66 -26.26 -14.90
CA ARG A 76 -1.52 -24.86 -14.51
C ARG A 76 -0.11 -24.44 -14.08
N ALA A 77 0.79 -25.38 -13.87
CA ALA A 77 2.11 -25.15 -13.29
C ALA A 77 2.90 -24.01 -13.98
N ALA A 78 2.97 -24.05 -15.31
CA ALA A 78 3.67 -23.00 -16.08
C ALA A 78 3.01 -21.62 -15.92
N LEU A 79 1.68 -21.56 -15.98
CA LEU A 79 0.93 -20.32 -15.82
C LEU A 79 1.08 -19.72 -14.42
N ASP A 80 0.99 -20.56 -13.38
CA ASP A 80 1.16 -20.11 -11.99
C ASP A 80 2.61 -19.67 -11.73
N GLY A 81 3.58 -20.33 -12.35
CA GLY A 81 4.98 -19.92 -12.28
C GLY A 81 5.24 -18.58 -12.96
N GLU A 82 4.66 -18.33 -14.14
CA GLU A 82 4.77 -17.06 -14.85
C GLU A 82 4.13 -15.90 -14.06
N ARG A 83 2.93 -16.15 -13.52
CA ARG A 83 2.24 -15.18 -12.65
C ARG A 83 3.06 -14.80 -11.41
N LEU A 84 3.73 -15.80 -10.81
CA LEU A 84 4.64 -15.55 -9.69
C LEU A 84 5.85 -14.71 -10.12
N ALA A 85 6.49 -15.04 -11.24
CA ALA A 85 7.63 -14.28 -11.74
C ALA A 85 7.25 -12.82 -12.05
N ASP A 86 6.11 -12.59 -12.69
CA ASP A 86 5.58 -11.24 -12.95
C ASP A 86 5.32 -10.46 -11.66
N PHE A 87 4.74 -11.10 -10.64
CA PHE A 87 4.51 -10.49 -9.34
C PHE A 87 5.82 -10.12 -8.64
N LEU A 88 6.83 -10.99 -8.71
CA LEU A 88 8.12 -10.75 -8.08
C LEU A 88 8.89 -9.57 -8.69
N ASP A 89 8.72 -9.32 -10.00
CA ASP A 89 9.28 -8.15 -10.67
C ASP A 89 8.73 -6.83 -10.09
N ASP A 90 7.48 -6.83 -9.60
CA ASP A 90 6.90 -5.69 -8.89
C ASP A 90 7.26 -5.70 -7.39
N ALA A 91 7.14 -6.86 -6.74
CA ALA A 91 7.28 -7.00 -5.29
C ALA A 91 8.65 -6.59 -4.76
N VAL A 92 9.72 -6.80 -5.54
CA VAL A 92 11.09 -6.40 -5.17
C VAL A 92 11.24 -4.87 -5.04
N HIS A 93 10.42 -4.10 -5.73
CA HIS A 93 10.35 -2.65 -5.63
C HIS A 93 9.52 -2.15 -4.44
N LEU A 94 8.91 -3.03 -3.67
CA LEU A 94 8.11 -2.71 -2.48
C LEU A 94 8.87 -2.99 -1.17
N VAL A 95 10.19 -3.19 -1.25
CA VAL A 95 11.07 -3.43 -0.10
C VAL A 95 12.06 -2.28 0.02
N GLY A 96 12.13 -1.67 1.20
CA GLY A 96 13.07 -0.61 1.54
C GLY A 96 14.51 -1.11 1.71
N ALA A 97 15.48 -0.21 1.66
CA ALA A 97 16.90 -0.54 1.79
C ALA A 97 17.25 -1.19 3.15
N ASP A 98 16.47 -0.92 4.20
CA ASP A 98 16.64 -1.56 5.52
C ASP A 98 15.92 -2.91 5.63
N GLY A 99 15.30 -3.38 4.56
CA GLY A 99 14.49 -4.61 4.52
C GLY A 99 13.03 -4.41 4.91
N ALA A 100 12.59 -3.18 5.19
CA ALA A 100 11.18 -2.90 5.50
C ALA A 100 10.27 -3.30 4.33
N PRO A 101 9.26 -4.16 4.50
CA PRO A 101 8.22 -4.33 3.49
C PRO A 101 7.31 -3.11 3.47
N LEU A 102 6.62 -2.89 2.34
CA LEU A 102 5.58 -1.86 2.25
C LEU A 102 4.57 -2.01 3.38
N VAL A 103 4.28 -0.92 4.09
CA VAL A 103 3.30 -0.91 5.19
C VAL A 103 1.92 -0.55 4.63
N GLN A 104 1.22 -1.55 4.13
CA GLN A 104 -0.09 -1.40 3.50
C GLN A 104 -0.87 -2.71 3.55
N GLY A 105 -2.19 -2.63 3.68
CA GLY A 105 -3.09 -3.77 3.70
C GLY A 105 -3.25 -4.41 5.07
N ARG A 106 -4.15 -5.37 5.14
CA ARG A 106 -4.48 -6.09 6.38
C ARG A 106 -3.46 -7.17 6.72
N SER A 107 -3.58 -7.71 7.92
CA SER A 107 -2.73 -8.81 8.42
C SER A 107 -1.23 -8.48 8.49
N LEU A 108 -0.89 -7.21 8.65
CA LEU A 108 0.51 -6.76 8.83
C LEU A 108 1.18 -7.40 10.06
N ILE A 109 0.38 -7.96 11.00
CA ILE A 109 0.86 -8.78 12.11
C ILE A 109 1.57 -10.08 11.66
N TYR A 110 1.45 -10.48 10.38
CA TYR A 110 2.19 -11.61 9.80
C TYR A 110 3.63 -11.22 9.42
N ARG A 111 3.98 -9.95 9.54
CA ARG A 111 5.35 -9.41 9.49
C ARG A 111 6.18 -10.00 8.34
N PHE A 112 7.19 -10.82 8.67
CA PHE A 112 8.12 -11.38 7.67
C PHE A 112 7.50 -12.46 6.77
N ALA A 113 6.19 -12.78 6.87
CA ALA A 113 5.49 -13.49 5.80
C ALA A 113 5.58 -12.77 4.45
N ALA A 114 5.82 -11.45 4.44
CA ALA A 114 6.10 -10.68 3.23
C ALA A 114 7.27 -11.23 2.40
N ALA A 115 8.18 -12.00 3.02
CA ALA A 115 9.27 -12.69 2.34
C ALA A 115 8.85 -13.97 1.59
N ALA A 116 7.67 -14.53 1.90
CA ALA A 116 7.25 -15.83 1.39
C ALA A 116 7.24 -15.95 -0.16
N PRO A 117 6.75 -14.98 -0.94
CA PRO A 117 6.74 -15.10 -2.40
C PRO A 117 8.15 -15.16 -3.00
N PHE A 118 9.13 -14.47 -2.41
CA PHE A 118 10.53 -14.55 -2.87
C PHE A 118 11.08 -15.97 -2.72
N TRP A 119 10.82 -16.62 -1.58
CA TRP A 119 11.18 -18.02 -1.38
C TRP A 119 10.43 -18.97 -2.31
N ALA A 120 9.12 -18.71 -2.53
CA ALA A 120 8.32 -19.51 -3.45
C ALA A 120 8.89 -19.49 -4.87
N GLY A 121 9.41 -18.34 -5.33
CA GLY A 121 10.08 -18.21 -6.61
C GLY A 121 11.32 -19.10 -6.75
N GLN A 122 12.10 -19.25 -5.68
CA GLN A 122 13.26 -20.15 -5.65
C GLN A 122 12.84 -21.62 -5.62
N PHE A 123 11.84 -21.97 -4.82
CA PHE A 123 11.32 -23.35 -4.76
C PHE A 123 10.76 -23.82 -6.09
N ALA A 124 10.04 -22.96 -6.77
CA ALA A 124 9.37 -23.30 -8.01
C ALA A 124 10.29 -23.17 -9.24
N GLY A 125 11.46 -22.54 -9.10
CA GLY A 125 12.31 -22.17 -10.24
C GLY A 125 11.68 -21.11 -11.15
N HIS A 126 10.70 -20.39 -10.65
CA HIS A 126 9.95 -19.35 -11.37
C HIS A 126 10.21 -17.97 -10.77
N THR A 127 11.36 -17.40 -11.05
CA THR A 127 11.73 -16.02 -10.69
C THR A 127 12.73 -15.49 -11.71
N ARG A 128 12.63 -14.19 -12.00
CA ARG A 128 13.64 -13.46 -12.80
C ARG A 128 14.68 -12.78 -11.92
N LEU A 129 14.42 -12.75 -10.60
CA LEU A 129 15.36 -12.21 -9.63
C LEU A 129 16.56 -13.16 -9.48
N THR A 130 17.75 -12.59 -9.38
CA THR A 130 18.94 -13.39 -9.07
C THR A 130 18.83 -13.99 -7.66
N PRO A 131 19.56 -15.09 -7.38
CA PRO A 131 19.63 -15.63 -6.04
C PRO A 131 20.12 -14.64 -4.98
N GLY A 132 21.04 -13.72 -5.37
CA GLY A 132 21.57 -12.68 -4.50
C GLY A 132 20.54 -11.65 -4.12
N VAL A 133 19.75 -11.14 -5.08
CA VAL A 133 18.63 -10.20 -4.84
C VAL A 133 17.54 -10.87 -4.01
N THR A 134 17.18 -12.13 -4.33
CA THR A 134 16.17 -12.88 -3.57
C THR A 134 16.57 -13.00 -2.10
N ARG A 135 17.82 -13.39 -1.83
CA ARG A 135 18.33 -13.50 -0.45
C ARG A 135 18.31 -12.15 0.25
N ARG A 136 18.78 -11.09 -0.41
CA ARG A 136 18.77 -9.74 0.13
C ARG A 136 17.37 -9.29 0.53
N ALA A 137 16.36 -9.49 -0.33
CA ALA A 137 14.98 -9.16 -0.04
C ALA A 137 14.42 -9.98 1.13
N ALA A 138 14.48 -11.29 1.03
CA ALA A 138 13.80 -12.18 1.98
C ALA A 138 14.47 -12.21 3.36
N SER A 139 15.82 -12.28 3.41
CA SER A 139 16.56 -12.22 4.68
C SER A 139 16.52 -10.81 5.27
N GLY A 140 16.52 -9.76 4.44
CA GLY A 140 16.36 -8.38 4.86
C GLY A 140 15.04 -8.14 5.57
N ILE A 141 13.93 -8.64 5.00
CA ILE A 141 12.60 -8.54 5.63
C ILE A 141 12.59 -9.23 7.01
N LEU A 142 13.13 -10.44 7.12
CA LEU A 142 13.22 -11.12 8.41
C LEU A 142 14.04 -10.30 9.42
N LYS A 143 15.24 -9.87 9.00
CA LYS A 143 16.15 -9.08 9.84
C LYS A 143 15.51 -7.76 10.30
N TYR A 144 14.79 -7.06 9.41
CA TYR A 144 14.07 -5.84 9.73
C TYR A 144 13.18 -5.97 10.97
N PHE A 145 12.38 -7.04 11.04
CA PHE A 145 11.49 -7.27 12.17
C PHE A 145 12.21 -7.75 13.43
N LEU A 146 13.22 -8.60 13.30
CA LEU A 146 13.99 -9.10 14.44
C LEU A 146 14.77 -7.98 15.12
N ASP A 147 15.41 -7.10 14.37
CA ASP A 147 16.17 -5.96 14.88
C ASP A 147 15.27 -4.93 15.60
N ARG A 148 13.97 -4.91 15.31
CA ARG A 148 12.98 -3.99 15.88
C ARG A 148 12.13 -4.59 17.01
N GLY A 149 12.52 -5.78 17.50
CA GLY A 149 11.87 -6.40 18.66
C GLY A 149 10.48 -6.97 18.38
N ALA A 150 10.28 -7.58 17.20
CA ALA A 150 9.01 -8.19 16.83
C ALA A 150 8.52 -9.30 17.77
N HIS A 151 9.40 -9.87 18.58
CA HIS A 151 9.09 -10.83 19.63
C HIS A 151 9.07 -10.16 21.01
N ASN A 152 8.26 -10.69 21.92
CA ASN A 152 8.22 -10.24 23.31
C ASN A 152 9.42 -10.83 24.12
N ALA A 153 9.45 -10.55 25.43
CA ALA A 153 10.50 -11.03 26.33
C ALA A 153 10.60 -12.58 26.42
N ASP A 154 9.49 -13.27 26.14
CA ASP A 154 9.43 -14.75 26.14
C ASP A 154 9.80 -15.34 24.76
N GLY A 155 10.21 -14.52 23.79
CA GLY A 155 10.54 -14.93 22.42
C GLY A 155 9.32 -15.23 21.56
N LEU A 156 8.12 -14.79 21.96
CA LEU A 156 6.88 -15.06 21.24
C LEU A 156 6.51 -13.89 20.30
N LEU A 157 5.99 -14.24 19.12
CA LEU A 157 5.36 -13.26 18.22
C LEU A 157 3.98 -12.90 18.76
N THR A 158 3.75 -11.62 19.05
CA THR A 158 2.49 -11.08 19.54
C THR A 158 1.75 -10.34 18.44
N ILE A 159 0.46 -10.01 18.67
CA ILE A 159 -0.28 -9.07 17.80
C ILE A 159 0.41 -7.71 17.87
N GLY A 160 0.85 -7.21 16.72
CA GLY A 160 1.58 -5.96 16.59
C GLY A 160 2.46 -5.94 15.33
N PHE A 161 3.29 -4.92 15.18
CA PHE A 161 4.21 -4.76 14.04
C PHE A 161 5.67 -4.79 14.52
N HIS A 162 6.26 -3.68 15.00
CA HIS A 162 7.60 -3.73 15.60
C HIS A 162 7.58 -4.42 16.96
N SER A 163 6.56 -4.13 17.78
CA SER A 163 6.37 -4.71 19.10
C SER A 163 4.93 -5.16 19.28
N GLU A 164 4.55 -5.54 20.48
CA GLU A 164 3.16 -5.83 20.82
C GLU A 164 2.30 -4.58 20.69
N PHE A 165 1.24 -4.69 19.91
CA PHE A 165 0.23 -3.63 19.72
C PHE A 165 -1.15 -4.24 19.46
N PRO A 166 -1.94 -4.49 20.51
CA PRO A 166 -3.25 -5.14 20.40
C PRO A 166 -4.24 -4.40 19.48
N GLY A 167 -4.07 -3.10 19.28
CA GLY A 167 -4.88 -2.28 18.38
C GLY A 167 -4.80 -2.67 16.90
N MET A 168 -3.82 -3.51 16.51
CA MET A 168 -3.77 -4.10 15.16
C MET A 168 -4.61 -5.37 15.00
N LYS A 169 -5.26 -5.84 16.06
CA LYS A 169 -6.10 -7.01 15.99
C LYS A 169 -7.27 -6.78 15.05
N GLN A 170 -7.45 -7.69 14.10
CA GLN A 170 -8.62 -7.73 13.22
C GLN A 170 -9.62 -8.79 13.73
N SER A 171 -10.87 -8.74 13.26
CA SER A 171 -11.95 -9.62 13.72
C SER A 171 -11.61 -11.11 13.68
N TYR A 172 -10.82 -11.53 12.69
CA TYR A 172 -10.36 -12.92 12.49
C TYR A 172 -9.04 -13.25 13.19
N SER A 173 -8.38 -12.29 13.86
CA SER A 173 -7.07 -12.50 14.47
C SER A 173 -7.17 -13.12 15.86
N GLY A 174 -6.38 -14.16 16.10
CA GLY A 174 -6.17 -14.76 17.42
C GLY A 174 -4.69 -14.69 17.83
N ALA A 175 -4.37 -15.15 19.04
CA ALA A 175 -3.00 -15.16 19.59
C ALA A 175 -2.00 -15.94 18.71
N GLY A 176 -2.46 -16.95 17.98
CA GLY A 176 -1.64 -17.73 17.02
C GLY A 176 -1.47 -17.08 15.64
N SER A 177 -2.25 -16.04 15.32
CA SER A 177 -2.20 -15.45 13.98
C SER A 177 -0.84 -14.87 13.59
N PRO A 178 -0.04 -14.23 14.47
CA PRO A 178 1.29 -13.75 14.14
C PRO A 178 2.24 -14.83 13.62
N TYR A 179 2.01 -16.09 13.96
CA TYR A 179 2.84 -17.22 13.52
C TYR A 179 2.65 -17.59 12.03
N TRP A 180 1.71 -17.00 11.32
CA TRP A 180 1.71 -17.01 9.85
C TRP A 180 2.99 -16.40 9.27
N ALA A 181 3.71 -15.62 10.06
CA ALA A 181 5.06 -15.13 9.76
C ALA A 181 6.02 -16.26 9.34
N ALA A 182 5.84 -17.49 9.84
CA ALA A 182 6.66 -18.64 9.50
C ALA A 182 6.75 -18.92 7.98
N LYS A 183 5.77 -18.47 7.18
CA LYS A 183 5.87 -18.53 5.71
C LYS A 183 7.10 -17.80 5.18
N GLY A 184 7.52 -16.72 5.81
CA GLY A 184 8.74 -16.00 5.44
C GLY A 184 10.03 -16.74 5.73
N MET A 185 9.96 -17.91 6.38
CA MET A 185 11.09 -18.78 6.66
C MET A 185 11.12 -20.02 5.74
N MET A 186 10.26 -20.09 4.73
CA MET A 186 10.18 -21.24 3.80
C MET A 186 11.55 -21.57 3.17
N GLY A 187 12.38 -20.55 2.91
CA GLY A 187 13.72 -20.75 2.36
C GLY A 187 14.58 -21.75 3.13
N LEU A 188 14.36 -21.93 4.44
CA LEU A 188 15.09 -22.88 5.26
C LEU A 188 14.90 -24.35 4.81
N ALA A 189 13.88 -24.65 4.01
CA ALA A 189 13.68 -25.98 3.43
C ALA A 189 14.49 -26.20 2.13
N LEU A 190 15.12 -25.17 1.58
CA LEU A 190 16.03 -25.31 0.43
C LEU A 190 17.34 -25.97 0.88
N PRO A 191 17.97 -26.82 0.01
CA PRO A 191 19.27 -27.42 0.30
C PRO A 191 20.33 -26.37 0.65
N ALA A 192 21.27 -26.72 1.53
CA ALA A 192 22.29 -25.77 1.99
C ALA A 192 23.24 -25.29 0.86
N ASP A 193 23.38 -26.08 -0.20
CA ASP A 193 24.15 -25.75 -1.41
C ASP A 193 23.33 -25.05 -2.50
N HIS A 194 22.07 -24.74 -2.22
CA HIS A 194 21.22 -24.02 -3.16
C HIS A 194 21.83 -22.64 -3.50
N PRO A 195 21.77 -22.17 -4.76
CA PRO A 195 22.34 -20.90 -5.18
C PRO A 195 21.93 -19.71 -4.31
N VAL A 196 20.71 -19.68 -3.78
CA VAL A 196 20.25 -18.61 -2.88
C VAL A 196 21.09 -18.48 -1.61
N TRP A 197 21.71 -19.56 -1.14
CA TRP A 197 22.57 -19.57 0.06
C TRP A 197 24.04 -19.30 -0.24
N THR A 198 24.48 -19.66 -1.44
CA THR A 198 25.90 -19.61 -1.84
C THR A 198 26.26 -18.38 -2.67
N ALA A 199 25.31 -17.74 -3.33
CA ALA A 199 25.53 -16.51 -4.06
C ALA A 199 25.89 -15.33 -3.13
N VAL A 200 26.65 -14.36 -3.63
CA VAL A 200 26.82 -13.06 -2.97
C VAL A 200 25.51 -12.33 -3.00
N GLU A 201 25.14 -11.65 -1.90
CA GLU A 201 23.98 -10.78 -1.90
C GLU A 201 24.15 -9.63 -2.89
N GLU A 202 23.07 -9.31 -3.57
CA GLU A 202 23.01 -8.21 -4.53
C GLU A 202 22.02 -7.15 -4.02
N PRO A 203 22.28 -5.86 -4.31
CA PRO A 203 21.43 -4.77 -3.80
C PRO A 203 20.01 -4.85 -4.36
N LEU A 204 19.04 -4.41 -3.53
CA LEU A 204 17.66 -4.18 -3.97
C LEU A 204 17.61 -3.01 -4.98
N PRO A 205 16.54 -2.88 -5.77
CA PRO A 205 16.38 -1.76 -6.70
C PRO A 205 16.61 -0.39 -6.05
N VAL A 206 16.04 -0.15 -4.86
CA VAL A 206 16.17 1.11 -4.11
C VAL A 206 17.58 1.36 -3.57
N GLU A 207 18.41 0.33 -3.43
CA GLU A 207 19.80 0.45 -3.02
C GLU A 207 20.73 0.73 -4.22
N SER A 208 20.29 0.40 -5.45
CA SER A 208 21.07 0.56 -6.68
C SER A 208 20.88 1.94 -7.31
N GLY A 209 19.82 2.65 -6.99
CA GLY A 209 19.50 3.97 -7.53
C GLY A 209 18.04 4.36 -7.28
N ASP A 210 17.70 5.58 -7.67
CA ASP A 210 16.30 6.02 -7.62
C ASP A 210 15.47 5.22 -8.62
N THR A 211 14.31 4.75 -8.15
CA THR A 211 13.41 3.91 -8.94
C THR A 211 12.05 4.54 -9.10
N GLN A 212 11.45 4.32 -10.27
CA GLN A 212 10.07 4.67 -10.56
C GLN A 212 9.37 3.49 -11.24
N ARG A 213 8.23 3.05 -10.70
CA ARG A 213 7.43 1.98 -11.27
C ARG A 213 5.94 2.30 -11.15
N PHE A 214 5.16 1.86 -12.12
CA PHE A 214 3.71 1.84 -12.00
C PHE A 214 3.22 0.40 -11.95
N ILE A 215 2.47 0.05 -10.90
CA ILE A 215 1.85 -1.26 -10.73
C ILE A 215 0.38 -1.11 -11.07
N ALA A 216 -0.01 -1.66 -12.22
CA ALA A 216 -1.29 -1.34 -12.86
C ALA A 216 -2.51 -1.88 -12.09
N ALA A 217 -2.47 -3.13 -11.61
CA ALA A 217 -3.61 -3.75 -10.95
C ALA A 217 -4.06 -2.98 -9.69
N PRO A 218 -3.17 -2.65 -8.73
CA PRO A 218 -3.53 -1.85 -7.57
C PRO A 218 -3.58 -0.34 -7.84
N GLY A 219 -3.19 0.14 -9.03
CA GLY A 219 -3.12 1.56 -9.36
C GLY A 219 -2.10 2.33 -8.54
N TRP A 220 -0.91 1.74 -8.33
CA TRP A 220 0.15 2.33 -7.50
C TRP A 220 1.27 2.94 -8.34
N GLN A 221 1.56 4.22 -8.06
CA GLN A 221 2.82 4.84 -8.45
C GLN A 221 3.84 4.54 -7.35
N VAL A 222 4.94 3.91 -7.71
CA VAL A 222 6.02 3.51 -6.78
C VAL A 222 7.24 4.36 -7.06
N ASP A 223 7.76 5.01 -6.02
CA ASP A 223 9.00 5.77 -6.06
C ASP A 223 9.93 5.28 -4.95
N GLY A 224 11.12 4.81 -5.28
CA GLY A 224 12.19 4.51 -4.35
C GLY A 224 13.31 5.54 -4.48
N THR A 225 13.88 6.00 -3.38
CA THR A 225 15.00 6.94 -3.37
C THR A 225 16.20 6.34 -2.66
N VAL A 226 17.34 6.32 -3.35
CA VAL A 226 18.59 5.75 -2.81
C VAL A 226 19.13 6.57 -1.65
N SER A 227 18.87 7.87 -1.63
CA SER A 227 19.37 8.81 -0.62
C SER A 227 18.88 8.50 0.80
N ASP A 228 17.70 7.90 0.93
CA ASP A 228 17.10 7.53 2.23
C ASP A 228 16.65 6.06 2.29
N GLY A 229 16.75 5.32 1.19
CA GLY A 229 16.38 3.93 1.11
C GLY A 229 14.88 3.66 1.23
N VAL A 230 14.03 4.70 1.18
CA VAL A 230 12.59 4.59 1.40
C VAL A 230 11.85 4.38 0.09
N VAL A 231 10.95 3.42 0.09
CA VAL A 231 9.96 3.23 -0.98
C VAL A 231 8.64 3.87 -0.58
N ARG A 232 8.04 4.63 -1.49
CA ARG A 232 6.75 5.31 -1.33
C ARG A 232 5.82 4.91 -2.46
N ILE A 233 4.55 4.66 -2.14
CA ILE A 233 3.52 4.52 -3.16
C ILE A 233 2.51 5.66 -3.08
N ARG A 234 1.94 6.05 -4.24
CA ARG A 234 0.71 6.86 -4.32
C ARG A 234 -0.38 5.96 -4.86
N ASN A 235 -1.47 5.91 -4.10
CA ASN A 235 -2.53 4.92 -4.27
C ASN A 235 -3.78 5.55 -4.91
N HIS A 236 -4.07 5.14 -6.13
CA HIS A 236 -5.24 5.58 -6.88
C HIS A 236 -6.19 4.44 -7.27
N GLY A 237 -5.89 3.16 -6.92
CA GLY A 237 -6.68 2.02 -7.35
C GLY A 237 -7.09 1.03 -6.24
N THR A 238 -6.63 1.22 -5.00
CA THR A 238 -6.85 0.24 -3.91
C THR A 238 -7.54 0.89 -2.71
N ASP A 239 -8.74 0.42 -2.33
CA ASP A 239 -9.47 0.92 -1.16
C ASP A 239 -10.28 -0.15 -0.41
N HIS A 240 -10.14 -1.42 -0.80
CA HIS A 240 -10.89 -2.55 -0.26
C HIS A 240 -12.41 -2.38 -0.37
N ALA A 241 -12.87 -1.70 -1.43
CA ALA A 241 -14.29 -1.50 -1.71
C ALA A 241 -14.57 -1.57 -3.21
N ASN A 242 -15.82 -1.80 -3.59
CA ASN A 242 -16.27 -1.62 -4.95
C ASN A 242 -16.46 -0.13 -5.27
N ALA A 243 -16.27 0.25 -6.54
CA ALA A 243 -16.47 1.63 -6.96
C ALA A 243 -17.88 2.13 -6.57
N GLY A 244 -17.95 3.33 -6.01
CA GLY A 244 -19.20 3.96 -5.58
C GLY A 244 -19.76 3.51 -4.23
N VAL A 245 -19.20 2.48 -3.59
CA VAL A 245 -19.54 2.10 -2.22
C VAL A 245 -18.99 3.15 -1.25
N ARG A 246 -19.82 3.60 -0.30
CA ARG A 246 -19.47 4.63 0.68
C ARG A 246 -19.50 4.05 2.08
N VAL A 247 -18.33 3.83 2.63
CA VAL A 247 -18.09 3.38 4.01
C VAL A 247 -17.00 4.26 4.62
N ALA A 248 -16.75 4.15 5.91
CA ALA A 248 -15.59 4.78 6.51
C ALA A 248 -14.31 4.18 5.90
N ASP A 249 -13.30 5.01 5.69
CA ASP A 249 -12.03 4.57 5.11
C ASP A 249 -11.36 3.51 5.96
N SER A 250 -10.91 2.42 5.32
CA SER A 250 -9.89 1.57 5.93
C SER A 250 -8.55 2.30 5.90
N PRO A 251 -7.92 2.58 7.06
CA PRO A 251 -6.62 3.26 7.08
C PRO A 251 -5.52 2.48 6.36
N LEU A 252 -5.67 1.16 6.25
CA LEU A 252 -4.68 0.28 5.61
C LEU A 252 -4.84 0.18 4.09
N TYR A 253 -5.95 0.71 3.50
CA TYR A 253 -6.20 0.61 2.06
C TYR A 253 -6.53 1.94 1.39
N ALA A 254 -7.27 2.83 2.07
CA ALA A 254 -7.87 3.99 1.41
C ALA A 254 -7.02 5.28 1.45
N ARG A 255 -5.84 5.27 2.08
CA ARG A 255 -4.95 6.45 2.07
C ARG A 255 -4.36 6.69 0.68
N LEU A 256 -4.07 7.94 0.36
CA LEU A 256 -3.39 8.31 -0.89
C LEU A 256 -1.92 7.89 -0.93
N GLY A 257 -1.30 7.63 0.21
CA GLY A 257 0.10 7.23 0.26
C GLY A 257 0.39 6.16 1.32
N TYR A 258 1.31 5.25 0.99
CA TYR A 258 1.91 4.26 1.90
C TYR A 258 3.40 4.17 1.62
N SER A 259 4.20 3.81 2.64
CA SER A 259 5.64 3.70 2.48
C SER A 259 6.22 2.52 3.27
N THR A 260 7.50 2.27 3.07
CA THR A 260 8.27 1.32 3.89
C THR A 260 8.75 1.94 5.22
N ALA A 261 8.57 3.24 5.42
CA ALA A 261 9.10 3.96 6.57
C ALA A 261 8.03 4.47 7.55
N THR A 262 6.76 4.60 7.11
CA THR A 262 5.68 5.13 7.94
C THR A 262 4.58 4.09 8.15
N PHE A 263 3.92 4.15 9.30
CA PHE A 263 2.73 3.34 9.57
C PHE A 263 1.50 4.25 9.52
N PRO A 264 0.42 3.88 8.79
CA PRO A 264 -0.79 4.69 8.73
C PRO A 264 -1.39 4.98 10.11
N ASP A 265 -1.95 6.18 10.30
CA ASP A 265 -2.82 6.44 11.45
C ASP A 265 -4.02 5.50 11.38
N LEU A 266 -4.16 4.62 12.37
CA LEU A 266 -5.22 3.59 12.39
C LEU A 266 -6.61 4.15 12.63
N ALA A 267 -6.75 5.43 12.93
CA ALA A 267 -8.06 6.06 12.99
C ALA A 267 -8.68 6.17 11.59
N ALA A 268 -9.97 5.84 11.48
CA ALA A 268 -10.70 5.98 10.23
C ALA A 268 -10.74 7.46 9.79
N GLU A 269 -11.07 8.37 10.71
CA GLU A 269 -10.97 9.81 10.51
C GLU A 269 -9.55 10.29 10.81
N SER A 270 -8.82 10.70 9.78
CA SER A 270 -7.45 11.22 9.88
C SER A 270 -7.12 12.07 8.65
N VAL A 271 -6.20 12.99 8.82
CA VAL A 271 -5.60 13.75 7.71
C VAL A 271 -4.44 13.00 7.03
N ASP A 272 -4.09 11.81 7.52
CA ASP A 272 -3.03 10.96 6.99
C ASP A 272 -3.20 10.68 5.50
N ASN A 273 -2.29 11.23 4.68
CA ASN A 273 -2.31 11.09 3.22
C ASN A 273 -3.72 11.23 2.64
N ALA A 274 -4.46 12.24 3.09
CA ALA A 274 -5.86 12.44 2.75
C ALA A 274 -6.08 13.74 1.97
N VAL A 275 -7.13 13.74 1.17
CA VAL A 275 -7.86 14.93 0.72
C VAL A 275 -9.26 14.81 1.30
N ALA A 276 -9.55 15.54 2.35
CA ALA A 276 -10.76 15.44 3.13
C ALA A 276 -11.39 16.82 3.37
N PHE A 277 -12.64 16.81 3.84
CA PHE A 277 -13.38 18.03 4.17
C PHE A 277 -13.83 17.94 5.62
N ALA A 278 -13.47 18.98 6.39
CA ALA A 278 -13.91 19.12 7.77
C ALA A 278 -15.25 19.89 7.82
N ASP A 279 -16.26 19.31 8.46
CA ASP A 279 -17.52 20.00 8.76
C ASP A 279 -17.35 21.05 9.88
N ALA A 280 -18.46 21.60 10.35
CA ALA A 280 -18.47 22.62 11.42
C ALA A 280 -17.95 22.06 12.77
N ASP A 281 -18.15 20.76 13.01
CA ASP A 281 -17.74 20.06 14.23
C ASP A 281 -16.34 19.48 14.12
N GLY A 282 -15.70 19.60 12.93
CA GLY A 282 -14.35 19.10 12.64
C GLY A 282 -14.31 17.64 12.18
N ARG A 283 -15.46 16.97 11.97
CA ARG A 283 -15.52 15.61 11.41
C ARG A 283 -15.00 15.63 9.97
N LEU A 284 -14.19 14.63 9.64
CA LEU A 284 -13.57 14.51 8.32
C LEU A 284 -14.38 13.59 7.40
N THR A 285 -14.37 13.92 6.11
CA THR A 285 -14.93 13.02 5.10
C THR A 285 -13.99 11.86 4.77
N HIS A 286 -14.57 10.82 4.21
CA HIS A 286 -13.92 9.63 3.68
C HIS A 286 -13.87 9.65 2.14
N ARG A 287 -12.93 8.89 1.57
CA ARG A 287 -12.77 8.75 0.10
C ARG A 287 -13.16 7.39 -0.46
N THR A 288 -13.44 6.39 0.35
CA THR A 288 -13.74 5.02 -0.08
C THR A 288 -14.79 4.98 -1.18
N GLY A 289 -14.61 4.07 -2.15
CA GLY A 289 -15.43 3.95 -3.36
C GLY A 289 -14.93 4.84 -4.50
N PHE A 290 -13.70 5.31 -4.46
CA PHE A 290 -13.11 6.11 -5.52
C PHE A 290 -12.93 5.30 -6.83
N GLU A 291 -12.74 5.99 -7.92
CA GLU A 291 -12.48 5.44 -9.25
C GLU A 291 -11.08 5.84 -9.70
N PHE A 292 -10.31 4.86 -10.18
CA PHE A 292 -9.04 5.12 -10.85
C PHE A 292 -9.28 5.70 -12.25
N LEU A 293 -8.64 6.83 -12.57
CA LEU A 293 -8.82 7.52 -13.84
C LEU A 293 -7.71 7.22 -14.84
N GLY A 294 -6.55 6.81 -14.38
CA GLY A 294 -5.43 6.50 -15.26
C GLY A 294 -4.08 6.92 -14.71
N HIS A 295 -3.06 6.56 -15.46
CA HIS A 295 -1.66 6.87 -15.20
C HIS A 295 -0.94 7.17 -16.50
N PHE A 296 -0.01 8.12 -16.46
CA PHE A 296 0.95 8.34 -17.54
C PHE A 296 2.32 8.78 -17.00
N ARG A 297 3.31 8.76 -17.86
CA ARG A 297 4.65 9.29 -17.58
C ARG A 297 5.00 10.35 -18.61
N GLN A 298 5.64 11.43 -18.14
CA GLN A 298 6.15 12.48 -18.99
C GLN A 298 7.43 13.03 -18.39
N ASP A 299 8.52 13.07 -19.18
CA ASP A 299 9.81 13.68 -18.80
C ASP A 299 10.37 13.20 -17.44
N GLY A 300 10.20 11.90 -17.14
CA GLY A 300 10.66 11.29 -15.88
C GLY A 300 9.76 11.57 -14.67
N VAL A 301 8.60 12.16 -14.87
CA VAL A 301 7.57 12.41 -13.87
C VAL A 301 6.45 11.37 -14.04
N GLN A 302 5.95 10.80 -12.95
CA GLN A 302 4.75 9.94 -12.96
C GLN A 302 3.52 10.75 -12.59
N VAL A 303 2.41 10.47 -13.24
CA VAL A 303 1.10 11.06 -12.93
C VAL A 303 0.08 9.95 -12.80
N GLY A 304 -0.66 9.92 -11.70
CA GLY A 304 -1.80 9.03 -11.49
C GLY A 304 -2.95 9.80 -10.87
N ALA A 305 -4.19 9.38 -11.13
CA ALA A 305 -5.35 10.08 -10.60
C ALA A 305 -6.52 9.17 -10.25
N SER A 306 -7.33 9.67 -9.34
CA SER A 306 -8.61 9.07 -8.95
C SER A 306 -9.66 10.15 -8.70
N ARG A 307 -10.93 9.76 -8.81
CA ARG A 307 -12.06 10.62 -8.44
C ARG A 307 -12.97 9.94 -7.43
N PHE A 308 -13.61 10.73 -6.59
CA PHE A 308 -14.56 10.24 -5.59
C PHE A 308 -15.55 11.33 -5.18
N THR A 309 -16.67 10.91 -4.59
CA THR A 309 -17.52 11.81 -3.81
C THR A 309 -17.09 11.68 -2.36
N ALA A 310 -16.52 12.74 -1.80
CA ALA A 310 -16.22 12.81 -0.37
C ALA A 310 -17.52 12.61 0.44
N HIS A 311 -17.45 11.89 1.56
CA HIS A 311 -18.66 11.60 2.34
C HIS A 311 -18.35 11.48 3.83
N TRP A 312 -19.24 11.97 4.66
CA TRP A 312 -19.23 11.69 6.09
C TRP A 312 -19.95 10.38 6.34
N ILE A 313 -19.53 9.65 7.37
CA ILE A 313 -20.17 8.39 7.79
C ILE A 313 -20.61 8.51 9.24
N ASP A 314 -21.88 8.23 9.47
CA ASP A 314 -22.38 7.89 10.79
C ASP A 314 -22.28 6.37 10.93
N VAL A 315 -21.20 5.92 11.60
CA VAL A 315 -20.83 4.49 11.72
C VAL A 315 -21.91 3.73 12.51
N ASP A 316 -22.25 2.54 12.04
CA ASP A 316 -23.18 1.66 12.74
C ASP A 316 -22.57 1.23 14.09
N PRO A 317 -23.32 1.41 15.21
CA PRO A 317 -22.79 1.11 16.54
C PRO A 317 -22.34 -0.35 16.73
N ASP A 318 -22.98 -1.27 16.00
CA ASP A 318 -22.71 -2.72 16.06
C ASP A 318 -21.62 -3.16 15.07
N GLY A 319 -21.22 -2.29 14.15
CA GLY A 319 -20.17 -2.51 13.17
C GLY A 319 -18.86 -1.92 13.65
N GLY A 320 -18.18 -2.57 14.59
CA GLY A 320 -16.90 -2.11 15.13
C GLY A 320 -15.88 -1.79 14.02
N PRO A 321 -14.93 -0.86 14.25
CA PRO A 321 -13.94 -0.49 13.26
C PRO A 321 -13.09 -1.72 12.90
N ASP A 322 -13.11 -2.09 11.63
CA ASP A 322 -12.16 -3.05 11.07
C ASP A 322 -11.13 -2.29 10.22
N HIS A 323 -9.88 -2.28 10.66
CA HIS A 323 -8.78 -1.63 9.95
C HIS A 323 -8.57 -2.18 8.53
N GLY A 324 -9.03 -3.41 8.28
CA GLY A 324 -8.90 -4.08 6.98
C GLY A 324 -10.03 -3.82 6.01
N SER A 325 -11.24 -3.43 6.47
CA SER A 325 -12.42 -3.33 5.60
C SER A 325 -13.11 -1.97 5.65
N GLY A 326 -12.72 -1.09 6.57
CA GLY A 326 -13.47 0.11 6.89
C GLY A 326 -14.73 -0.20 7.71
N ALA A 327 -15.50 0.82 8.06
CA ALA A 327 -16.72 0.67 8.85
C ALA A 327 -17.95 1.06 8.02
N ALA A 328 -18.99 0.20 8.06
CA ALA A 328 -20.29 0.49 7.45
C ALA A 328 -21.06 1.53 8.27
N GLY A 329 -22.00 2.21 7.63
CA GLY A 329 -22.84 3.21 8.25
C GLY A 329 -23.66 4.00 7.25
N THR A 330 -24.29 5.06 7.72
CA THR A 330 -25.08 5.96 6.88
C THR A 330 -24.18 7.06 6.30
N ALA A 331 -24.08 7.11 4.97
CA ALA A 331 -23.24 8.08 4.28
C ALA A 331 -23.99 9.37 3.96
N THR A 332 -23.40 10.52 4.30
CA THR A 332 -23.82 11.84 3.84
C THR A 332 -22.85 12.36 2.79
N PRO A 333 -23.29 12.56 1.52
CA PRO A 333 -22.41 13.03 0.45
C PRO A 333 -21.92 14.47 0.69
N GLY A 334 -20.64 14.69 0.42
CA GLY A 334 -19.97 15.99 0.38
C GLY A 334 -19.57 16.40 -1.04
N PRO A 335 -18.49 17.19 -1.18
CA PRO A 335 -17.96 17.60 -2.47
C PRO A 335 -17.48 16.43 -3.34
N GLU A 336 -17.50 16.65 -4.65
CA GLU A 336 -16.85 15.76 -5.60
C GLU A 336 -15.38 16.18 -5.77
N VAL A 337 -14.50 15.20 -5.79
CA VAL A 337 -13.05 15.42 -5.83
C VAL A 337 -12.43 14.61 -6.96
N LEU A 338 -11.58 15.28 -7.75
CA LEU A 338 -10.59 14.63 -8.57
C LEU A 338 -9.22 14.96 -7.97
N VAL A 339 -8.44 13.95 -7.63
CA VAL A 339 -7.08 14.10 -7.12
C VAL A 339 -6.09 13.46 -8.07
N ALA A 340 -5.03 14.19 -8.41
CA ALA A 340 -3.91 13.69 -9.17
C ALA A 340 -2.61 13.84 -8.36
N SER A 341 -1.82 12.76 -8.31
CA SER A 341 -0.48 12.74 -7.74
C SER A 341 0.54 12.81 -8.86
N VAL A 342 1.30 13.88 -8.90
CA VAL A 342 2.42 14.10 -9.81
C VAL A 342 3.70 13.85 -9.02
N THR A 343 4.42 12.75 -9.30
CA THR A 343 5.48 12.28 -8.42
C THR A 343 6.84 12.21 -9.09
N ARG A 344 7.87 12.53 -8.28
CA ARG A 344 9.27 12.31 -8.59
C ARG A 344 10.05 12.08 -7.30
N GLY A 345 10.46 10.83 -7.06
CA GLY A 345 11.17 10.43 -5.84
C GLY A 345 10.35 10.70 -4.56
N ALA A 346 10.92 11.43 -3.62
CA ALA A 346 10.29 11.76 -2.35
C ALA A 346 9.16 12.81 -2.46
N VAL A 347 9.06 13.52 -3.58
CA VAL A 347 8.18 14.69 -3.78
C VAL A 347 6.94 14.30 -4.54
N GLU A 348 5.78 14.74 -4.05
CA GLU A 348 4.50 14.70 -4.73
C GLU A 348 3.94 16.11 -4.87
N LEU A 349 3.62 16.56 -6.09
CA LEU A 349 2.67 17.64 -6.30
C LEU A 349 1.28 17.02 -6.32
N ARG A 350 0.50 17.28 -5.30
CA ARG A 350 -0.89 16.83 -5.18
C ARG A 350 -1.82 17.89 -5.72
N LEU A 351 -2.48 17.59 -6.84
CA LEU A 351 -3.47 18.44 -7.48
C LEU A 351 -4.87 17.98 -7.08
N VAL A 352 -5.71 18.91 -6.64
CA VAL A 352 -7.05 18.63 -6.14
C VAL A 352 -8.06 19.52 -6.87
N ARG A 353 -9.00 18.92 -7.59
CA ARG A 353 -10.14 19.61 -8.20
C ARG A 353 -11.39 19.34 -7.40
N VAL A 354 -12.02 20.38 -6.88
CA VAL A 354 -13.23 20.33 -6.07
C VAL A 354 -14.43 20.81 -6.89
N ARG A 355 -15.54 20.08 -6.83
CA ARG A 355 -16.82 20.42 -7.43
C ARG A 355 -17.95 20.21 -6.43
N ASN A 356 -19.03 20.97 -6.60
CA ASN A 356 -20.22 20.89 -5.75
C ASN A 356 -19.92 21.21 -4.26
N ALA A 357 -18.94 22.04 -3.99
CA ALA A 357 -18.48 22.40 -2.64
C ALA A 357 -19.56 23.12 -1.81
N ALA A 358 -20.42 23.92 -2.46
CA ALA A 358 -21.49 24.67 -1.81
C ALA A 358 -22.49 23.81 -1.02
N ARG A 359 -22.54 22.50 -1.29
CA ARG A 359 -23.44 21.55 -0.60
C ARG A 359 -23.15 21.41 0.89
N SER A 360 -21.89 21.59 1.31
CA SER A 360 -21.46 21.22 2.68
C SER A 360 -20.94 22.36 3.54
N ARG A 361 -20.54 23.49 2.97
CA ARG A 361 -19.79 24.56 3.66
C ARG A 361 -18.57 24.07 4.45
N ALA A 362 -18.00 22.94 4.04
CA ALA A 362 -16.88 22.31 4.71
C ALA A 362 -15.53 22.96 4.33
N ARG A 363 -14.52 22.75 5.15
CA ARG A 363 -13.15 23.26 4.94
C ARG A 363 -12.29 22.15 4.35
N LEU A 364 -11.53 22.44 3.29
CA LEU A 364 -10.60 21.50 2.68
C LEU A 364 -9.43 21.20 3.64
N ARG A 365 -9.00 19.95 3.68
CA ARG A 365 -7.78 19.47 4.34
C ARG A 365 -6.99 18.58 3.37
N ILE A 366 -5.73 18.93 3.16
CA ILE A 366 -4.75 18.12 2.38
C ILE A 366 -3.67 17.71 3.37
N GLY A 367 -3.63 16.43 3.71
CA GLY A 367 -2.71 15.91 4.71
C GLY A 367 -1.49 15.22 4.11
N GLY A 368 -0.39 15.29 4.83
CA GLY A 368 0.87 14.63 4.50
C GLY A 368 1.00 13.24 5.11
N TRP A 369 2.24 12.80 5.23
CA TRP A 369 2.59 11.49 5.75
C TRP A 369 2.57 11.45 7.27
N PRO A 370 2.11 10.36 7.88
CA PRO A 370 2.26 10.15 9.30
C PRO A 370 3.74 9.85 9.58
N ALA A 371 4.40 10.71 10.31
CA ALA A 371 5.81 10.56 10.63
C ALA A 371 6.03 10.50 12.15
N ASP A 372 6.86 9.55 12.58
CA ASP A 372 7.47 9.59 13.89
C ASP A 372 8.76 10.41 13.79
N THR A 373 8.73 11.60 14.37
CA THR A 373 9.89 12.52 14.33
C THR A 373 11.08 11.98 15.10
N ALA A 374 10.88 11.11 16.08
CA ALA A 374 11.94 10.43 16.81
C ALA A 374 12.70 9.44 15.93
N ALA A 375 12.08 8.93 14.86
CA ALA A 375 12.72 8.06 13.87
C ALA A 375 13.54 8.82 12.82
N GLY A 376 13.66 10.14 12.91
CA GLY A 376 14.40 10.95 11.95
C GLY A 376 13.65 11.20 10.62
N LEU A 377 12.38 10.85 10.55
CA LEU A 377 11.52 11.08 9.39
C LEU A 377 11.02 12.52 9.37
N ALA A 378 11.07 13.16 8.20
CA ALA A 378 10.43 14.45 7.96
C ALA A 378 9.24 14.29 7.00
N SER A 379 8.08 14.78 7.42
CA SER A 379 6.87 14.90 6.59
C SER A 379 6.51 16.37 6.48
N GLU A 380 6.33 16.86 5.26
CA GLU A 380 6.01 18.25 4.98
C GLU A 380 4.85 18.36 3.99
N VAL A 381 4.00 19.38 4.20
CA VAL A 381 2.96 19.77 3.25
C VAL A 381 3.06 21.28 3.04
N LEU A 382 3.30 21.71 1.80
CA LEU A 382 3.52 23.09 1.45
C LEU A 382 2.46 23.57 0.44
N PRO A 383 1.90 24.78 0.61
CA PRO A 383 0.96 25.33 -0.35
C PRO A 383 1.66 25.66 -1.67
N VAL A 384 0.95 25.49 -2.77
CA VAL A 384 1.37 25.92 -4.11
C VAL A 384 0.39 26.99 -4.59
N GLU A 385 0.92 28.09 -5.07
CA GLU A 385 0.11 29.18 -5.65
C GLU A 385 -0.43 28.77 -7.03
N TRP A 386 -1.44 27.93 -7.02
CA TRP A 386 -2.16 27.49 -8.21
C TRP A 386 -3.64 27.27 -7.88
N GLY A 387 -4.52 28.05 -8.51
CA GLY A 387 -5.95 27.99 -8.27
C GLY A 387 -6.40 28.65 -6.96
N GLY A 388 -7.10 27.90 -6.10
CA GLY A 388 -7.62 28.38 -4.83
C GLY A 388 -6.55 28.51 -3.75
N VAL A 389 -6.82 29.39 -2.77
CA VAL A 389 -5.89 29.67 -1.67
C VAL A 389 -6.00 28.61 -0.58
N LEU A 390 -4.85 28.13 -0.11
CA LEU A 390 -4.71 27.28 1.08
C LEU A 390 -4.10 28.15 2.19
N ASP A 391 -4.96 28.70 3.07
CA ASP A 391 -4.64 29.72 4.07
C ASP A 391 -4.76 29.25 5.52
N ASP A 392 -4.91 27.94 5.71
CA ASP A 392 -4.92 27.27 7.01
C ASP A 392 -3.94 26.10 7.00
N ALA A 393 -3.26 25.88 8.13
CA ALA A 393 -2.28 24.80 8.26
C ALA A 393 -2.18 24.34 9.71
N GLY A 394 -1.73 23.12 9.90
CA GLY A 394 -1.51 22.56 11.23
C GLY A 394 -0.81 21.24 11.21
N THR A 395 -0.68 20.65 12.39
CA THR A 395 -0.19 19.31 12.59
C THR A 395 -1.19 18.53 13.45
N TRP A 396 -1.57 17.37 12.94
CA TRP A 396 -2.41 16.42 13.67
C TRP A 396 -1.49 15.55 14.51
N HIS A 397 -1.63 15.58 15.82
CA HIS A 397 -0.82 14.80 16.74
C HIS A 397 -1.61 13.64 17.33
N ARG A 398 -0.96 12.49 17.42
CA ARG A 398 -1.41 11.34 18.22
C ARG A 398 -0.38 11.11 19.32
N GLU A 399 -0.73 11.46 20.54
CA GLU A 399 0.07 11.19 21.74
C GLU A 399 -0.34 9.84 22.37
N ALA A 400 -0.29 8.79 21.56
CA ALA A 400 -0.59 7.44 21.99
C ALA A 400 0.33 6.50 21.24
N PRO A 401 0.71 5.37 21.83
CA PRO A 401 1.50 4.36 21.14
C PRO A 401 0.85 3.98 19.80
N HIS A 402 1.69 3.82 18.79
CA HIS A 402 1.30 3.32 17.48
C HIS A 402 2.22 2.14 17.07
N PRO A 403 1.89 1.38 16.02
CA PRO A 403 2.60 0.11 15.75
C PRO A 403 4.10 0.20 15.53
N VAL A 404 4.66 1.40 15.29
CA VAL A 404 6.09 1.62 15.02
C VAL A 404 6.75 2.66 15.94
N GLY A 405 6.01 3.26 16.88
CA GLY A 405 6.56 4.30 17.77
C GLY A 405 5.53 4.84 18.77
N GLU A 406 5.82 5.99 19.36
CA GLU A 406 4.99 6.60 20.41
C GLU A 406 4.37 7.95 20.01
N HIS A 407 4.95 8.64 19.03
CA HIS A 407 4.56 9.99 18.65
C HIS A 407 4.31 10.07 17.15
N LEU A 408 3.07 10.30 16.75
CA LEU A 408 2.69 10.47 15.36
C LEU A 408 2.33 11.93 15.10
N ALA A 409 3.02 12.53 14.14
CA ALA A 409 2.74 13.87 13.64
C ALA A 409 2.39 13.82 12.17
N ILE A 410 1.27 14.43 11.78
CA ILE A 410 0.78 14.48 10.41
C ILE A 410 0.55 15.94 10.02
N PRO A 411 1.42 16.55 9.20
CA PRO A 411 1.22 17.91 8.73
C PRO A 411 0.05 17.97 7.76
N TRP A 412 -0.68 19.09 7.78
CA TRP A 412 -1.76 19.34 6.82
C TRP A 412 -1.85 20.82 6.48
N ILE A 413 -2.38 21.11 5.30
CA ILE A 413 -2.79 22.44 4.87
C ILE A 413 -4.23 22.40 4.36
N GLY A 414 -4.90 23.56 4.29
CA GLY A 414 -6.28 23.60 3.83
C GLY A 414 -6.83 25.01 3.72
N THR A 415 -8.15 25.14 3.76
CA THR A 415 -8.85 26.42 3.74
C THR A 415 -9.31 26.81 5.14
N ALA A 416 -9.11 28.07 5.54
CA ALA A 416 -9.63 28.61 6.80
C ALA A 416 -11.15 28.72 6.78
N GLY A 417 -11.71 29.10 5.64
CA GLY A 417 -13.15 29.17 5.40
C GLY A 417 -13.71 27.97 4.63
N ALA A 418 -15.00 28.04 4.31
CA ALA A 418 -15.65 27.05 3.45
C ALA A 418 -14.96 27.01 2.08
N VAL A 419 -14.64 25.78 1.64
CA VAL A 419 -14.01 25.57 0.33
C VAL A 419 -14.96 25.97 -0.79
N ALA A 420 -14.42 26.52 -1.88
CA ALA A 420 -15.14 26.81 -3.12
C ALA A 420 -14.85 25.72 -4.18
N ASP A 421 -15.72 25.67 -5.20
CA ASP A 421 -15.40 24.93 -6.43
C ASP A 421 -14.15 25.55 -7.06
N GLY A 422 -13.19 24.69 -7.41
CA GLY A 422 -11.91 25.15 -7.96
C GLY A 422 -10.84 24.09 -7.92
N ASP A 423 -9.65 24.50 -8.30
CA ASP A 423 -8.45 23.68 -8.30
C ASP A 423 -7.53 24.16 -7.17
N TYR A 424 -6.88 23.23 -6.47
CA TYR A 424 -5.97 23.49 -5.36
C TYR A 424 -4.74 22.62 -5.52
N ALA A 425 -3.60 23.06 -5.01
CA ALA A 425 -2.36 22.29 -5.09
C ALA A 425 -1.53 22.38 -3.82
N ALA A 426 -0.87 21.27 -3.51
CA ALA A 426 0.08 21.14 -2.42
C ALA A 426 1.29 20.32 -2.84
N VAL A 427 2.46 20.66 -2.35
CA VAL A 427 3.62 19.79 -2.36
C VAL A 427 3.59 18.94 -1.09
N VAL A 428 3.64 17.63 -1.23
CA VAL A 428 3.65 16.65 -0.14
C VAL A 428 4.96 15.87 -0.19
N VAL A 429 5.69 15.84 0.92
CA VAL A 429 7.03 15.22 0.99
C VAL A 429 7.09 14.26 2.16
N LEU A 430 7.77 13.13 1.94
CA LEU A 430 8.29 12.26 3.01
C LEU A 430 9.78 12.08 2.77
N SER A 431 10.62 12.36 3.78
CA SER A 431 12.07 12.16 3.71
C SER A 431 12.57 11.37 4.92
N GLY A 432 13.39 10.36 4.67
CA GLY A 432 14.16 9.65 5.68
C GLY A 432 15.52 10.26 5.98
N SER A 433 15.92 11.32 5.26
CA SER A 433 17.23 12.00 5.43
C SER A 433 17.14 13.39 6.06
N GLY A 434 16.00 13.72 6.69
CA GLY A 434 15.76 15.00 7.36
C GLY A 434 14.96 16.00 6.52
N PRO A 435 14.75 17.25 7.00
CA PRO A 435 13.88 18.22 6.36
C PRO A 435 14.32 18.54 4.94
N LEU A 436 13.36 18.55 4.02
CA LEU A 436 13.55 18.79 2.59
C LEU A 436 13.06 20.15 2.13
N ALA A 437 12.61 21.04 3.02
CA ALA A 437 12.00 22.32 2.66
C ALA A 437 12.80 23.15 1.64
N GLU A 438 14.14 23.06 1.68
CA GLU A 438 15.02 23.70 0.70
C GLU A 438 15.34 22.79 -0.51
N ALA A 439 15.36 21.45 -0.31
CA ALA A 439 15.69 20.51 -1.39
C ALA A 439 14.53 20.30 -2.37
N CYS A 440 13.30 20.60 -1.96
CA CYS A 440 12.17 20.51 -2.86
C CYS A 440 12.25 21.48 -4.02
N GLY A 441 13.10 22.53 -4.01
CA GLY A 441 13.34 23.43 -5.14
C GLY A 441 12.20 23.61 -6.14
N ALA A 442 11.09 22.95 -5.78
CA ALA A 442 9.89 22.78 -6.53
C ALA A 442 9.19 24.13 -6.63
N ARG A 443 9.12 24.66 -7.84
CA ARG A 443 8.58 25.98 -8.10
C ARG A 443 7.49 25.92 -9.14
N PHE A 444 6.42 26.59 -8.89
CA PHE A 444 5.44 26.90 -9.92
C PHE A 444 5.95 28.07 -10.75
N GLY A 445 6.20 27.85 -12.03
CA GLY A 445 6.61 28.91 -12.93
C GLY A 445 5.43 29.74 -13.44
N ALA A 446 5.67 31.00 -13.80
CA ALA A 446 4.68 31.92 -14.38
C ALA A 446 4.01 31.39 -15.67
N ASN A 447 4.51 30.30 -16.23
CA ASN A 447 4.01 29.64 -17.45
C ASN A 447 3.11 28.42 -17.19
N GLY A 448 2.59 28.25 -15.97
CA GLY A 448 1.74 27.08 -15.63
C GLY A 448 2.49 25.77 -15.44
N ARG A 449 3.83 25.79 -15.43
CA ARG A 449 4.66 24.58 -15.25
C ARG A 449 5.16 24.46 -13.83
N PHE A 450 5.09 23.26 -13.29
CA PHE A 450 5.73 22.91 -12.05
C PHE A 450 7.08 22.26 -12.34
N ALA A 451 8.13 22.72 -11.64
CA ALA A 451 9.49 22.20 -11.76
C ALA A 451 9.93 21.51 -10.47
N PHE A 452 10.47 20.32 -10.59
CA PHE A 452 11.15 19.59 -9.51
C PHE A 452 12.60 20.08 -9.37
N ALA A 453 13.22 19.80 -8.22
CA ALA A 453 14.57 20.27 -7.90
C ALA A 453 15.65 19.83 -8.94
N ASP A 454 15.48 18.67 -9.56
CA ASP A 454 16.37 18.12 -10.59
C ASP A 454 16.11 18.66 -12.00
N GLY A 455 15.21 19.63 -12.13
CA GLY A 455 14.86 20.29 -13.39
C GLY A 455 13.76 19.60 -14.21
N ALA A 456 13.24 18.43 -13.79
CA ALA A 456 12.08 17.84 -14.42
C ALA A 456 10.87 18.76 -14.29
N THR A 457 10.06 18.90 -15.33
CA THR A 457 8.91 19.81 -15.32
C THR A 457 7.66 19.17 -15.87
N ILE A 458 6.49 19.61 -15.39
CA ILE A 458 5.19 19.21 -15.93
C ILE A 458 4.29 20.43 -16.12
N ASP A 459 3.49 20.40 -17.18
CA ASP A 459 2.42 21.35 -17.41
C ASP A 459 1.20 20.90 -16.59
N VAL A 460 0.90 21.62 -15.52
CA VAL A 460 -0.13 21.25 -14.54
C VAL A 460 -1.53 21.37 -15.15
N ASP A 461 -1.77 22.34 -16.01
CA ASP A 461 -3.08 22.54 -16.64
C ASP A 461 -3.42 21.37 -17.57
N SER A 462 -2.42 20.72 -18.17
CA SER A 462 -2.59 19.56 -19.04
C SER A 462 -2.89 18.26 -18.29
N VAL A 463 -2.56 18.14 -17.00
CA VAL A 463 -2.68 16.88 -16.23
C VAL A 463 -4.11 16.37 -16.21
N PHE A 464 -5.06 17.22 -15.84
CA PHE A 464 -6.46 16.80 -15.78
C PHE A 464 -7.08 16.54 -17.18
N ALA A 465 -6.61 17.23 -18.20
CA ALA A 465 -7.08 17.02 -19.58
C ALA A 465 -6.64 15.64 -20.10
N GLN A 466 -5.43 15.19 -19.76
CA GLN A 466 -4.91 13.89 -20.17
C GLN A 466 -5.57 12.71 -19.42
N LEU A 467 -5.98 12.92 -18.17
CA LEU A 467 -6.56 11.88 -17.30
C LEU A 467 -8.07 11.75 -17.41
N ASN A 468 -8.74 12.72 -18.00
CA ASN A 468 -10.18 12.71 -18.24
C ASN A 468 -10.46 13.18 -19.66
N PRO A 469 -10.13 12.38 -20.68
CA PRO A 469 -10.53 12.69 -22.03
C PRO A 469 -12.07 12.78 -22.07
N ALA A 470 -12.59 13.90 -22.57
CA ALA A 470 -14.01 14.25 -22.62
C ALA A 470 -14.86 13.20 -23.33
#